data_2e9a3927d29914ef497b9088268682d1
#
_entry.id   2e9a3927d29914ef497b9088268682d1
#
_cell.length_a   1.000
_cell.length_b   1.000
_cell.length_c   1.000
_cell.angle_alpha   90.00
_cell.angle_beta   90.00
_cell.angle_gamma   90.00
#
_symmetry.space_group_name_H-M   'P 1'
#
loop_
_entity.id
_entity.type
_entity.pdbx_description
1 polymer ?
#
loop_
_entity_poly.entity_id
_entity_poly.type
_entity_poly.pdbx_seq_one_letter_code
_entity_poly.pdbx_strand_id
1 'polypeptide(L)' 'MDVDSVIKEAHTIARDFGLKLRITDSTDNIVNIKISLDADLFIQVYANQLKDKLNMNLILKNR' A
#
# COMPACT_ATOMS: atom_id res chain seq x y z
N MET A 1 9.02 0.54 12.94
CA MET A 1 8.60 0.58 11.52
C MET A 1 8.61 2.02 11.06
N ASP A 2 9.04 2.25 9.84
CA ASP A 2 9.21 3.56 9.25
C ASP A 2 8.33 3.67 8.01
N VAL A 3 7.48 4.69 7.96
CA VAL A 3 6.56 4.89 6.83
C VAL A 3 7.30 5.04 5.50
N ASP A 4 8.44 5.73 5.49
CA ASP A 4 9.23 5.90 4.28
C ASP A 4 9.74 4.55 3.74
N SER A 5 10.14 3.65 4.62
CA SER A 5 10.58 2.32 4.24
C SER A 5 9.43 1.50 3.66
N VAL A 6 8.24 1.64 4.22
CA VAL A 6 7.05 0.96 3.70
C VAL A 6 6.74 1.44 2.29
N ILE A 7 6.79 2.75 2.07
CA ILE A 7 6.55 3.33 0.75
C ILE A 7 7.59 2.82 -0.26
N LYS A 8 8.86 2.78 0.12
CA LYS A 8 9.92 2.29 -0.77
C LYS A 8 9.73 0.83 -1.14
N GLU A 9 9.40 -0.01 -0.16
CA GLU A 9 9.14 -1.42 -0.43
C GLU A 9 7.92 -1.62 -1.32
N ALA A 10 6.86 -0.86 -1.10
CA ALA A 10 5.67 -0.93 -1.94
C ALA A 10 5.99 -0.56 -3.39
N HIS A 11 6.79 0.49 -3.60
CA HIS A 11 7.22 0.88 -4.95
C HIS A 11 8.08 -0.21 -5.59
N THR A 12 8.96 -0.84 -4.84
CA THR A 12 9.80 -1.91 -5.35
C THR A 12 8.95 -3.09 -5.82
N ILE A 13 7.98 -3.50 -5.00
CA ILE A 13 7.08 -4.60 -5.35
C ILE A 13 6.26 -4.25 -6.58
N ALA A 14 5.69 -3.06 -6.62
CA ALA A 14 4.88 -2.63 -7.76
C ALA A 14 5.70 -2.61 -9.05
N ARG A 15 6.92 -2.10 -8.99
CA ARG A 15 7.83 -2.07 -10.13
C ARG A 15 8.20 -3.47 -10.60
N ASP A 16 8.57 -4.34 -9.67
CA ASP A 16 9.08 -5.68 -10.00
C ASP A 16 7.99 -6.56 -10.61
N PHE A 17 6.74 -6.35 -10.23
CA PHE A 17 5.61 -7.12 -10.75
C PHE A 17 4.79 -6.37 -11.79
N GLY A 18 5.21 -5.17 -12.18
CA GLY A 18 4.49 -4.39 -13.18
C GLY A 18 3.11 -3.93 -12.73
N LEU A 19 2.94 -3.66 -11.44
CA LEU A 19 1.67 -3.25 -10.86
C LEU A 19 1.59 -1.74 -10.73
N LYS A 20 0.38 -1.22 -10.69
CA LYS A 20 0.15 0.21 -10.48
C LYS A 20 0.05 0.49 -8.99
N LEU A 21 0.76 1.52 -8.54
CA LEU A 21 0.75 1.94 -7.15
C LEU A 21 0.20 3.35 -7.04
N ARG A 22 -0.64 3.55 -6.04
CA ARG A 22 -1.18 4.87 -5.73
C ARG A 22 -1.16 5.07 -4.22
N ILE A 23 -0.61 6.20 -3.78
CA ILE A 23 -0.70 6.62 -2.38
C ILE A 23 -2.00 7.39 -2.25
N THR A 24 -2.96 6.83 -1.49
CA THR A 24 -4.28 7.41 -1.35
C THR A 24 -4.37 8.39 -0.19
N ASP A 25 -3.50 8.24 0.80
CA ASP A 25 -3.41 9.15 1.93
C ASP A 25 -2.02 9.02 2.55
N SER A 26 -1.46 10.14 2.99
CA SER A 26 -0.13 10.14 3.57
C SER A 26 0.02 11.31 4.53
N THR A 27 0.52 11.00 5.72
CA THR A 27 0.97 12.00 6.69
C THR A 27 2.40 11.63 7.12
N ASP A 28 2.96 12.37 8.07
CA ASP A 28 4.31 12.06 8.57
C ASP A 28 4.41 10.67 9.19
N ASN A 29 3.30 10.15 9.69
CA ASN A 29 3.29 8.90 10.46
C ASN A 29 2.37 7.82 9.91
N ILE A 30 1.54 8.14 8.93
CA ILE A 30 0.53 7.23 8.41
C ILE A 30 0.55 7.26 6.89
N VAL A 31 0.43 6.08 6.28
CA VAL A 31 0.30 5.99 4.84
C VAL A 31 -0.72 4.92 4.47
N ASN A 32 -1.53 5.23 3.46
CA ASN A 32 -2.42 4.29 2.79
C ASN A 32 -1.98 4.17 1.35
N ILE A 33 -1.75 2.94 0.92
CA ILE A 33 -1.27 2.64 -0.43
C ILE A 33 -2.21 1.64 -1.08
N LYS A 34 -2.51 1.88 -2.34
CA LYS A 34 -3.29 0.96 -3.16
C LYS A 34 -2.39 0.43 -4.26
N ILE A 35 -2.22 -0.88 -4.32
CA ILE A 35 -1.46 -1.54 -5.38
C ILE A 35 -2.45 -2.35 -6.20
N SER A 36 -2.65 -1.94 -7.45
CA SER A 36 -3.65 -2.55 -8.32
C SER A 36 -3.04 -3.72 -9.09
N LEU A 37 -3.67 -4.89 -8.93
CA LEU A 37 -3.30 -6.11 -9.65
C LEU A 37 -4.13 -6.24 -10.93
N ASP A 38 -5.38 -5.80 -10.85
CA ASP A 38 -6.36 -5.88 -11.91
C ASP A 38 -7.36 -4.74 -11.71
N ALA A 39 -8.30 -4.58 -12.63
CA ALA A 39 -9.34 -3.55 -12.52
C ALA A 39 -10.15 -3.68 -11.23
N ASP A 40 -10.40 -4.91 -10.79
CA ASP A 40 -11.24 -5.20 -9.64
C ASP A 40 -10.49 -5.79 -8.46
N LEU A 41 -9.17 -5.98 -8.58
CA LEU A 41 -8.38 -6.64 -7.54
C LEU A 41 -7.19 -5.76 -7.16
N PHE A 42 -7.10 -5.43 -5.88
CA PHE A 42 -5.99 -4.60 -5.40
C PHE A 42 -5.60 -4.98 -3.98
N ILE A 43 -4.37 -4.62 -3.63
CA ILE A 43 -3.86 -4.75 -2.27
C ILE A 43 -3.90 -3.38 -1.63
N GLN A 44 -4.48 -3.30 -0.45
CA GLN A 44 -4.44 -2.10 0.36
C GLN A 44 -3.42 -2.27 1.47
N VAL A 45 -2.49 -1.34 1.56
CA VAL A 45 -1.48 -1.32 2.60
C VAL A 45 -1.74 -0.11 3.49
N TYR A 46 -1.90 -0.36 4.78
CA TYR A 46 -2.02 0.68 5.79
C TYR A 46 -0.86 0.57 6.75
N ALA A 47 -0.13 1.65 6.93
CA ALA A 47 0.97 1.69 7.88
C ALA A 47 0.79 2.88 8.82
N ASN A 48 0.97 2.64 10.11
CA ASN A 48 0.90 3.67 11.14
C ASN A 48 2.14 3.54 12.02
N GLN A 49 3.07 4.47 11.83
CA GLN A 49 4.36 4.47 12.50
C GLN A 49 4.23 4.69 14.02
N LEU A 50 3.30 5.53 14.42
CA LEU A 50 3.10 5.84 15.84
C LEU A 50 2.60 4.63 16.62
N LYS A 51 1.75 3.83 16.01
CA LYS A 51 1.18 2.63 16.62
C LYS A 51 1.92 1.36 16.25
N ASP A 52 2.95 1.49 15.45
CA ASP A 52 3.72 0.36 14.92
C ASP A 52 2.82 -0.71 14.29
N LYS A 53 1.88 -0.25 13.46
CA LYS A 53 0.92 -1.12 12.78
C LYS A 53 1.15 -1.14 11.29
N LEU A 54 1.13 -2.34 10.74
CA LEU A 54 1.18 -2.56 9.29
C LEU A 54 0.11 -3.58 8.95
N ASN A 55 -0.86 -3.18 8.14
CA ASN A 55 -1.94 -4.04 7.67
C ASN A 55 -1.90 -4.13 6.17
N MET A 56 -2.07 -5.34 5.65
CA MET A 56 -2.16 -5.59 4.22
C MET A 56 -3.41 -6.40 3.96
N ASN A 57 -4.27 -5.91 3.08
CA ASN A 57 -5.51 -6.56 2.73
C ASN A 57 -5.62 -6.71 1.22
N LEU A 58 -5.95 -7.92 0.79
CA LEU A 58 -6.30 -8.16 -0.61
C LEU A 58 -7.79 -7.91 -0.76
N ILE A 59 -8.14 -6.98 -1.61
CA ILE A 59 -9.53 -6.56 -1.81
C ILE A 59 -9.95 -6.89 -3.23
N LEU A 60 -11.02 -7.66 -3.34
CA LEU A 60 -11.69 -7.92 -4.60
C LEU A 60 -12.91 -7.01 -4.66
N LYS A 61 -12.92 -6.10 -5.61
CA LYS A 61 -14.04 -5.19 -5.78
C LYS A 61 -15.19 -5.95 -6.44
N ASN A 62 -16.22 -6.19 -5.67
CA ASN A 62 -17.39 -6.93 -6.14
C ASN A 62 -18.39 -5.96 -6.75
N ARG A 63 -19.03 -6.39 -7.82
CA ARG A 63 -20.05 -5.58 -8.50
C ARG A 63 -21.44 -6.02 -8.19
#